data_560182a61d703464b70e0b3ad3562ba9
#
_entry.id   560182a61d703464b70e0b3ad3562ba9
#
_cell.length_a   1.000
_cell.length_b   1.000
_cell.length_c   1.000
_cell.angle_alpha   90.00
_cell.angle_beta   90.00
_cell.angle_gamma   90.00
#
_symmetry.space_group_name_H-M   'P 1'
#
loop_
_entity.id
_entity.type
_entity.pdbx_description
1 polymer ?
#
loop_
_entity_poly.entity_id
_entity_poly.type
_entity_poly.pdbx_seq_one_letter_code
_entity_poly.pdbx_strand_id
1 'polypeptide(L)'
;MSRKVYIADLTHTGNGTMALTFPLGASYVASYAKKILGKKFDFKLFKYQDRLHEAILNEPPQILGLSNYCWNIELGYTLIEWAKTINPNLIVIIGGPNFPTTANEKIKFLKSRPLVDFNIESEGELGFVRMIQKLEEHNFNVKSLKQTQESVVNCSYLYNDKLVEAKIERIKDVNEIPSPYLTGTLDEFFKLPLIPMVETTRGCPFACTFCADG
;
A
#
# COMPACT_ATOMS: atom_id res chain seq x y z
N MET A 1 14.72 18.47 0.72
CA MET A 1 14.71 17.19 -0.03
C MET A 1 13.33 16.60 0.05
N SER A 2 12.82 15.99 -1.04
CA SER A 2 11.55 15.26 -1.04
C SER A 2 11.68 13.94 -0.26
N ARG A 3 10.61 13.51 0.43
CA ARG A 3 10.57 12.21 1.10
C ARG A 3 10.36 11.10 0.08
N LYS A 4 11.16 10.04 0.15
CA LYS A 4 11.03 8.89 -0.75
C LYS A 4 9.96 7.94 -0.25
N VAL A 5 9.05 7.60 -1.13
CA VAL A 5 7.95 6.67 -0.91
C VAL A 5 8.01 5.60 -2.00
N TYR A 6 8.31 4.38 -1.61
CA TYR A 6 8.28 3.25 -2.53
C TYR A 6 6.98 2.51 -2.37
N ILE A 7 6.34 2.20 -3.50
CA ILE A 7 5.10 1.42 -3.53
C ILE A 7 5.36 0.21 -4.42
N ALA A 8 5.04 -0.98 -3.92
CA ALA A 8 5.28 -2.20 -4.68
C ALA A 8 4.09 -3.15 -4.66
N ASP A 9 3.81 -3.70 -5.83
CA ASP A 9 2.92 -4.83 -6.05
C ASP A 9 3.77 -6.02 -6.51
N LEU A 10 4.39 -6.70 -5.53
CA LEU A 10 5.40 -7.71 -5.80
C LEU A 10 4.84 -8.96 -6.43
N THR A 11 5.60 -9.53 -7.37
CA THR A 11 5.36 -10.84 -7.95
C THR A 11 6.55 -11.76 -7.76
N HIS A 12 6.28 -13.05 -7.62
CA HIS A 12 7.33 -14.07 -7.70
C HIS A 12 7.91 -14.13 -9.11
N THR A 13 9.20 -14.43 -9.23
CA THR A 13 9.92 -14.47 -10.52
C THR A 13 10.28 -15.88 -10.97
N GLY A 14 9.74 -16.93 -10.32
CA GLY A 14 10.02 -18.33 -10.63
C GLY A 14 8.82 -19.26 -10.44
N ASN A 15 8.90 -20.43 -11.10
CA ASN A 15 8.01 -21.58 -10.87
C ASN A 15 6.49 -21.36 -11.00
N GLY A 16 6.04 -20.58 -11.98
CA GLY A 16 4.63 -20.56 -12.39
C GLY A 16 3.66 -19.76 -11.51
N THR A 17 4.15 -19.11 -10.45
CA THR A 17 3.33 -18.27 -9.54
C THR A 17 3.47 -16.77 -9.84
N MET A 18 3.73 -16.42 -11.09
CA MET A 18 3.96 -15.03 -11.50
C MET A 18 2.65 -14.30 -11.81
N ALA A 19 2.42 -13.16 -11.17
CA ALA A 19 1.39 -12.21 -11.61
C ALA A 19 2.01 -11.24 -12.65
N LEU A 20 1.96 -11.63 -13.92
CA LEU A 20 2.59 -10.88 -15.04
C LEU A 20 1.74 -9.69 -15.50
N THR A 21 1.03 -9.04 -14.62
CA THR A 21 0.21 -7.88 -14.91
C THR A 21 0.82 -6.60 -14.38
N PHE A 22 0.49 -5.47 -15.00
CA PHE A 22 0.86 -4.16 -14.48
C PHE A 22 0.38 -3.99 -13.04
N PRO A 23 1.11 -3.27 -12.18
CA PRO A 23 0.72 -3.00 -10.79
C PRO A 23 -0.37 -1.91 -10.73
N LEU A 24 -1.54 -2.17 -11.33
CA LEU A 24 -2.55 -1.15 -11.57
C LEU A 24 -3.08 -0.52 -10.28
N GLY A 25 -3.45 -1.31 -9.27
CA GLY A 25 -3.93 -0.79 -7.99
C GLY A 25 -2.89 0.08 -7.28
N ALA A 26 -1.64 -0.40 -7.21
CA ALA A 26 -0.53 0.38 -6.65
C ALA A 26 -0.25 1.67 -7.44
N SER A 27 -0.45 1.64 -8.75
CA SER A 27 -0.25 2.81 -9.60
C SER A 27 -1.35 3.88 -9.45
N TYR A 28 -2.59 3.47 -9.19
CA TYR A 28 -3.66 4.41 -8.83
C TYR A 28 -3.36 5.11 -7.50
N VAL A 29 -2.94 4.35 -6.48
CA VAL A 29 -2.51 4.90 -5.19
C VAL A 29 -1.38 5.92 -5.39
N ALA A 30 -0.35 5.60 -6.18
CA ALA A 30 0.76 6.50 -6.45
C ALA A 30 0.34 7.75 -7.22
N SER A 31 -0.51 7.61 -8.25
CA SER A 31 -0.98 8.74 -9.07
C SER A 31 -1.85 9.70 -8.26
N TYR A 32 -2.76 9.17 -7.43
CA TYR A 32 -3.57 9.97 -6.53
C TYR A 32 -2.72 10.66 -5.45
N ALA A 33 -1.79 9.93 -4.85
CA ALA A 33 -0.87 10.50 -3.87
C ALA A 33 -0.01 11.62 -4.45
N LYS A 34 0.54 11.45 -5.66
CA LYS A 34 1.27 12.52 -6.37
C LYS A 34 0.43 13.77 -6.58
N LYS A 35 -0.85 13.61 -6.97
CA LYS A 35 -1.79 14.72 -7.16
C LYS A 35 -2.04 15.49 -5.86
N ILE A 36 -2.31 14.79 -4.77
CA ILE A 36 -2.73 15.42 -3.51
C ILE A 36 -1.55 15.92 -2.67
N LEU A 37 -0.48 15.15 -2.57
CA LEU A 37 0.66 15.44 -1.69
C LEU A 37 1.74 16.29 -2.38
N GLY A 38 1.72 16.34 -3.71
CA GLY A 38 2.60 17.18 -4.50
C GLY A 38 4.08 16.81 -4.40
N LYS A 39 4.95 17.78 -4.69
CA LYS A 39 6.41 17.61 -4.82
C LYS A 39 7.15 17.37 -3.49
N LYS A 40 6.45 17.36 -2.37
CA LYS A 40 7.05 17.02 -1.07
C LYS A 40 7.51 15.57 -0.99
N PHE A 41 6.93 14.70 -1.83
CA PHE A 41 7.19 13.27 -1.87
C PHE A 41 7.66 12.82 -3.25
N ASP A 42 8.63 11.91 -3.25
CA ASP A 42 9.13 11.23 -4.45
C ASP A 42 8.62 9.79 -4.45
N PHE A 43 7.68 9.49 -5.35
CA PHE A 43 7.04 8.17 -5.44
C PHE A 43 7.69 7.34 -6.53
N LYS A 44 8.16 6.13 -6.16
CA LYS A 44 8.62 5.11 -7.11
C LYS A 44 7.78 3.84 -6.97
N LEU A 45 7.46 3.21 -8.12
CA LEU A 45 6.69 1.98 -8.19
C LEU A 45 7.59 0.80 -8.53
N PHE A 46 7.25 -0.37 -7.95
CA PHE A 46 8.00 -1.60 -8.19
C PHE A 46 7.05 -2.78 -8.41
N LYS A 47 7.44 -3.69 -9.31
CA LYS A 47 6.78 -4.97 -9.54
C LYS A 47 7.68 -6.14 -9.16
N TYR A 48 8.97 -6.00 -9.37
CA TYR A 48 9.96 -7.05 -9.14
C TYR A 48 10.74 -6.78 -7.85
N GLN A 49 10.94 -7.85 -7.08
CA GLN A 49 11.63 -7.79 -5.80
C GLN A 49 13.10 -7.38 -5.91
N ASP A 50 13.80 -7.84 -6.95
CA ASP A 50 15.22 -7.51 -7.20
C ASP A 50 15.40 -6.01 -7.42
N ARG A 51 14.54 -5.39 -8.23
CA ARG A 51 14.56 -3.95 -8.48
C ARG A 51 14.25 -3.13 -7.24
N LEU A 52 13.28 -3.58 -6.42
CA LEU A 52 12.98 -2.92 -5.15
C LEU A 52 14.13 -3.07 -4.16
N HIS A 53 14.74 -4.26 -4.09
CA HIS A 53 15.91 -4.52 -3.26
C HIS A 53 17.07 -3.60 -3.62
N GLU A 54 17.43 -3.53 -4.91
CA GLU A 54 18.48 -2.63 -5.42
C GLU A 54 18.17 -1.16 -5.09
N ALA A 55 16.94 -0.72 -5.29
CA ALA A 55 16.52 0.65 -4.99
C ALA A 55 16.63 0.98 -3.50
N ILE A 56 16.28 0.05 -2.60
CA ILE A 56 16.41 0.24 -1.15
C ILE A 56 17.89 0.31 -0.73
N LEU A 57 18.77 -0.49 -1.31
CA LEU A 57 20.21 -0.42 -1.03
C LEU A 57 20.82 0.92 -1.44
N ASN A 58 20.46 1.41 -2.62
CA ASN A 58 21.01 2.65 -3.15
C ASN A 58 20.42 3.91 -2.46
N GLU A 59 19.13 3.90 -2.24
CA GLU A 59 18.38 5.04 -1.70
C GLU A 59 17.22 4.55 -0.82
N PRO A 60 17.45 4.25 0.47
CA PRO A 60 16.40 3.76 1.36
C PRO A 60 15.21 4.73 1.44
N PRO A 61 13.96 4.24 1.26
CA PRO A 61 12.78 5.08 1.40
C PRO A 61 12.48 5.39 2.87
N GLN A 62 11.68 6.43 3.11
CA GLN A 62 11.09 6.69 4.42
C GLN A 62 9.80 5.91 4.62
N ILE A 63 9.06 5.64 3.52
CA ILE A 63 7.81 4.90 3.54
C ILE A 63 7.86 3.80 2.48
N LEU A 64 7.47 2.60 2.86
CA LEU A 64 7.29 1.45 1.97
C LEU A 64 5.82 1.02 2.01
N GLY A 65 5.12 1.19 0.89
CA GLY A 65 3.79 0.67 0.64
C GLY A 65 3.85 -0.66 -0.10
N LEU A 66 3.16 -1.68 0.38
CA LEU A 66 3.12 -2.98 -0.28
C LEU A 66 1.69 -3.45 -0.51
N SER A 67 1.41 -3.97 -1.71
CA SER A 67 0.17 -4.69 -1.96
C SER A 67 0.13 -5.98 -1.15
N ASN A 68 -1.05 -6.28 -0.61
CA ASN A 68 -1.30 -7.44 0.23
C ASN A 68 -2.32 -8.35 -0.47
N TYR A 69 -1.81 -9.31 -1.22
CA TYR A 69 -2.57 -10.43 -1.78
C TYR A 69 -2.10 -11.75 -1.15
N CYS A 70 -2.94 -12.79 -1.20
CA CYS A 70 -2.60 -14.09 -0.64
C CYS A 70 -1.33 -14.71 -1.25
N TRP A 71 -0.99 -14.35 -2.49
CA TRP A 71 0.19 -14.87 -3.18
C TRP A 71 1.48 -14.07 -2.94
N ASN A 72 1.42 -12.82 -2.44
CA ASN A 72 2.63 -12.00 -2.28
C ASN A 72 2.90 -11.52 -0.86
N ILE A 73 2.01 -11.79 0.10
CA ILE A 73 2.15 -11.28 1.46
C ILE A 73 3.43 -11.78 2.15
N GLU A 74 3.79 -13.05 2.01
CA GLU A 74 5.00 -13.61 2.64
C GLU A 74 6.27 -13.08 1.96
N LEU A 75 6.25 -12.95 0.63
CA LEU A 75 7.33 -12.30 -0.12
C LEU A 75 7.52 -10.85 0.35
N GLY A 76 6.42 -10.10 0.47
CA GLY A 76 6.42 -8.72 0.96
C GLY A 76 6.95 -8.64 2.39
N TYR A 77 6.53 -9.54 3.27
CA TYR A 77 6.94 -9.50 4.67
C TYR A 77 8.42 -9.82 4.85
N THR A 78 8.95 -10.82 4.14
CA THR A 78 10.40 -11.11 4.12
C THR A 78 11.21 -9.90 3.66
N LEU A 79 10.71 -9.18 2.64
CA LEU A 79 11.35 -7.95 2.20
C LEU A 79 11.30 -6.84 3.27
N ILE A 80 10.18 -6.70 3.99
CA ILE A 80 10.07 -5.74 5.10
C ILE A 80 11.10 -6.04 6.19
N GLU A 81 11.24 -7.30 6.59
CA GLU A 81 12.22 -7.74 7.59
C GLU A 81 13.62 -7.29 7.20
N TRP A 82 14.01 -7.60 5.97
CA TRP A 82 15.30 -7.18 5.44
C TRP A 82 15.42 -5.65 5.32
N ALA A 83 14.42 -4.96 4.77
CA ALA A 83 14.46 -3.51 4.56
C ALA A 83 14.58 -2.72 5.88
N LYS A 84 13.99 -3.23 6.97
CA LYS A 84 14.15 -2.65 8.31
C LYS A 84 15.55 -2.87 8.91
N THR A 85 16.35 -3.81 8.41
CA THR A 85 17.78 -3.89 8.77
C THR A 85 18.59 -2.76 8.13
N ILE A 86 18.18 -2.28 6.96
CA ILE A 86 18.83 -1.15 6.25
C ILE A 86 18.36 0.19 6.82
N ASN A 87 17.04 0.32 7.04
CA ASN A 87 16.44 1.51 7.63
C ASN A 87 15.49 1.11 8.78
N PRO A 88 15.97 1.09 10.03
CA PRO A 88 15.14 0.75 11.20
C PRO A 88 13.92 1.67 11.40
N ASN A 89 13.97 2.89 10.87
CA ASN A 89 12.88 3.88 10.93
C ASN A 89 11.94 3.82 9.71
N LEU A 90 12.08 2.82 8.85
CA LEU A 90 11.19 2.62 7.71
C LEU A 90 9.74 2.48 8.17
N ILE A 91 8.85 3.31 7.63
CA ILE A 91 7.42 3.21 7.87
C ILE A 91 6.83 2.25 6.85
N VAL A 92 6.12 1.23 7.32
CA VAL A 92 5.55 0.17 6.49
C VAL A 92 4.04 0.27 6.47
N ILE A 93 3.48 0.44 5.27
CA ILE A 93 2.05 0.49 5.01
C ILE A 93 1.70 -0.65 4.05
N ILE A 94 0.77 -1.50 4.42
CA ILE A 94 0.25 -2.52 3.50
C ILE A 94 -1.19 -2.21 3.11
N GLY A 95 -1.65 -2.74 1.99
CA GLY A 95 -3.05 -2.60 1.55
C GLY A 95 -3.40 -3.62 0.47
N GLY A 96 -4.66 -3.98 0.40
CA GLY A 96 -5.15 -4.96 -0.58
C GLY A 96 -6.13 -5.94 0.04
N PRO A 97 -6.71 -6.84 -0.78
CA PRO A 97 -7.87 -7.65 -0.39
C PRO A 97 -7.56 -8.78 0.60
N ASN A 98 -6.30 -9.10 0.85
CA ASN A 98 -5.92 -10.18 1.77
C ASN A 98 -5.87 -9.72 3.24
N PHE A 99 -6.74 -8.80 3.62
CA PHE A 99 -6.88 -8.36 5.00
C PHE A 99 -8.21 -8.88 5.56
N PRO A 100 -8.22 -9.45 6.78
CA PRO A 100 -9.44 -9.98 7.37
C PRO A 100 -10.53 -8.94 7.56
N THR A 101 -11.79 -9.40 7.62
CA THR A 101 -12.95 -8.51 7.79
C THR A 101 -13.41 -8.37 9.25
N THR A 102 -13.14 -9.37 10.10
CA THR A 102 -13.55 -9.32 11.53
C THR A 102 -12.46 -8.72 12.40
N ALA A 103 -12.83 -7.96 13.41
CA ALA A 103 -11.88 -7.29 14.32
C ALA A 103 -10.88 -8.28 14.98
N ASN A 104 -11.36 -9.45 15.42
CA ASN A 104 -10.50 -10.45 16.04
C ASN A 104 -9.44 -11.01 15.08
N GLU A 105 -9.81 -11.24 13.82
CA GLU A 105 -8.88 -11.73 12.80
C GLU A 105 -7.92 -10.63 12.35
N LYS A 106 -8.36 -9.37 12.23
CA LYS A 106 -7.50 -8.21 11.99
C LYS A 106 -6.43 -8.09 13.07
N ILE A 107 -6.81 -8.24 14.35
CA ILE A 107 -5.86 -8.24 15.46
C ILE A 107 -4.85 -9.37 15.32
N LYS A 108 -5.29 -10.60 15.05
CA LYS A 108 -4.39 -11.75 14.85
C LYS A 108 -3.43 -11.52 13.67
N PHE A 109 -3.96 -11.02 12.55
CA PHE A 109 -3.18 -10.71 11.35
C PHE A 109 -2.07 -9.70 11.63
N LEU A 110 -2.41 -8.57 12.25
CA LEU A 110 -1.45 -7.52 12.57
C LEU A 110 -0.44 -7.94 13.65
N LYS A 111 -0.86 -8.74 14.64
CA LYS A 111 0.05 -9.33 15.65
C LYS A 111 1.06 -10.30 15.04
N SER A 112 0.66 -11.06 14.04
CA SER A 112 1.57 -11.97 13.34
C SER A 112 2.58 -11.26 12.43
N ARG A 113 2.38 -9.94 12.19
CA ARG A 113 3.22 -9.11 11.31
C ARG A 113 3.60 -7.79 11.99
N PRO A 114 4.35 -7.85 13.11
CA PRO A 114 4.61 -6.68 13.97
C PRO A 114 5.44 -5.57 13.29
N LEU A 115 6.08 -5.84 12.16
CA LEU A 115 6.84 -4.86 11.40
C LEU A 115 5.98 -4.02 10.45
N VAL A 116 4.69 -4.38 10.28
CA VAL A 116 3.71 -3.58 9.57
C VAL A 116 3.20 -2.48 10.51
N ASP A 117 3.36 -1.24 10.11
CA ASP A 117 2.92 -0.11 10.91
C ASP A 117 1.43 0.18 10.75
N PHE A 118 0.94 0.15 9.49
CA PHE A 118 -0.46 0.47 9.15
C PHE A 118 -0.95 -0.44 8.02
N ASN A 119 -2.25 -0.75 8.05
CA ASN A 119 -2.95 -1.41 6.94
C ASN A 119 -4.01 -0.48 6.36
N ILE A 120 -4.06 -0.40 5.04
CA ILE A 120 -5.10 0.33 4.30
C ILE A 120 -6.17 -0.66 3.87
N GLU A 121 -7.42 -0.35 4.16
CA GLU A 121 -8.57 -1.16 3.83
C GLU A 121 -9.35 -0.55 2.65
N SER A 122 -10.01 -1.39 1.86
CA SER A 122 -10.81 -0.97 0.71
C SER A 122 -10.00 -0.17 -0.33
N GLU A 123 -10.48 1.00 -0.75
CA GLU A 123 -9.79 1.84 -1.74
C GLU A 123 -8.52 2.46 -1.16
N GLY A 124 -7.38 2.06 -1.74
CA GLY A 124 -6.06 2.43 -1.25
C GLY A 124 -5.74 3.91 -1.41
N GLU A 125 -6.29 4.57 -2.41
CA GLU A 125 -5.96 5.95 -2.79
C GLU A 125 -6.21 6.93 -1.64
N LEU A 126 -7.43 6.90 -1.09
CA LEU A 126 -7.82 7.80 -0.02
C LEU A 126 -7.08 7.48 1.29
N GLY A 127 -7.10 6.20 1.70
CA GLY A 127 -6.49 5.77 2.95
C GLY A 127 -4.99 6.03 2.99
N PHE A 128 -4.27 5.74 1.90
CA PHE A 128 -2.84 5.97 1.81
C PHE A 128 -2.47 7.45 1.94
N VAL A 129 -3.19 8.33 1.24
CA VAL A 129 -2.98 9.77 1.32
C VAL A 129 -3.29 10.29 2.73
N ARG A 130 -4.41 9.90 3.32
CA ARG A 130 -4.80 10.31 4.68
C ARG A 130 -3.79 9.85 5.72
N MET A 131 -3.25 8.62 5.57
CA MET A 131 -2.21 8.12 6.47
C MET A 131 -0.92 8.93 6.33
N ILE A 132 -0.47 9.28 5.11
CA ILE A 132 0.71 10.12 4.93
C ILE A 132 0.51 11.52 5.52
N GLN A 133 -0.66 12.14 5.32
CA GLN A 133 -0.99 13.43 5.92
C GLN A 133 -0.93 13.37 7.45
N LYS A 134 -1.50 12.31 8.03
CA LYS A 134 -1.47 12.10 9.48
C LYS A 134 -0.04 11.85 10.00
N LEU A 135 0.77 11.11 9.27
CA LEU A 135 2.19 10.95 9.58
C LEU A 135 2.95 12.29 9.50
N GLU A 136 2.63 13.15 8.53
CA GLU A 136 3.23 14.50 8.42
C GLU A 136 2.91 15.35 9.66
N GLU A 137 1.67 15.34 10.17
CA GLU A 137 1.26 16.01 11.40
C GLU A 137 2.07 15.55 12.63
N HIS A 138 2.47 14.30 12.65
CA HIS A 138 3.30 13.71 13.71
C HIS A 138 4.80 13.66 13.39
N ASN A 139 5.28 14.47 12.41
CA ASN A 139 6.68 14.48 11.97
C ASN A 139 7.23 13.10 11.60
N PHE A 140 6.37 12.23 11.04
CA PHE A 140 6.67 10.83 10.67
C PHE A 140 7.11 9.95 11.86
N ASN A 141 6.70 10.31 13.06
CA ASN A 141 6.92 9.50 14.24
C ASN A 141 5.72 8.56 14.47
N VAL A 142 5.88 7.31 14.02
CA VAL A 142 4.84 6.27 14.13
C VAL A 142 4.41 6.04 15.58
N LYS A 143 5.35 6.05 16.52
CA LYS A 143 5.04 5.85 17.94
C LYS A 143 4.17 6.99 18.48
N SER A 144 4.51 8.24 18.16
CA SER A 144 3.72 9.41 18.53
C SER A 144 2.30 9.32 17.97
N LEU A 145 2.16 9.02 16.67
CA LEU A 145 0.85 8.84 16.04
C LEU A 145 0.03 7.74 16.73
N LYS A 146 0.61 6.55 16.92
CA LYS A 146 -0.12 5.44 17.55
C LYS A 146 -0.53 5.72 19.00
N GLN A 147 0.22 6.53 19.73
CA GLN A 147 -0.11 6.93 21.11
C GLN A 147 -1.40 7.76 21.20
N THR A 148 -1.72 8.55 20.17
CA THR A 148 -2.98 9.33 20.13
C THR A 148 -4.21 8.45 19.97
N GLN A 149 -4.06 7.24 19.44
CA GLN A 149 -5.13 6.33 19.05
C GLN A 149 -6.15 6.98 18.08
N GLU A 150 -5.71 7.99 17.34
CA GLU A 150 -6.55 8.61 16.32
C GLU A 150 -6.83 7.62 15.18
N SER A 151 -8.10 7.47 14.86
CA SER A 151 -8.52 6.70 13.69
C SER A 151 -8.27 7.49 12.41
N VAL A 152 -7.75 6.80 11.38
CA VAL A 152 -7.49 7.38 10.05
C VAL A 152 -8.37 6.65 9.05
N VAL A 153 -9.08 7.41 8.22
CA VAL A 153 -9.98 6.87 7.18
C VAL A 153 -9.33 5.75 6.40
N ASN A 154 -10.05 4.66 6.22
CA ASN A 154 -9.61 3.45 5.51
C ASN A 154 -8.32 2.82 6.07
N CYS A 155 -7.98 3.07 7.33
CA CYS A 155 -6.77 2.53 7.94
C CYS A 155 -7.06 1.74 9.21
N SER A 156 -6.26 0.71 9.43
CA SER A 156 -6.22 -0.09 10.65
C SER A 156 -4.79 -0.24 11.16
N TYR A 157 -4.63 -0.21 12.47
CA TYR A 157 -3.35 -0.48 13.14
C TYR A 157 -3.57 -0.97 14.57
N LEU A 158 -2.52 -1.52 15.18
CA LEU A 158 -2.55 -1.90 16.59
C LEU A 158 -1.82 -0.87 17.46
N TYR A 159 -2.44 -0.58 18.61
CA TYR A 159 -1.79 0.10 19.71
C TYR A 159 -2.10 -0.64 21.04
N ASN A 160 -1.06 -1.09 21.75
CA ASN A 160 -1.19 -1.88 22.97
C ASN A 160 -2.18 -3.06 22.81
N ASP A 161 -2.02 -3.84 21.74
CA ASP A 161 -2.86 -4.99 21.39
C ASP A 161 -4.33 -4.66 21.06
N LYS A 162 -4.70 -3.40 21.01
CA LYS A 162 -6.04 -2.96 20.62
C LYS A 162 -6.05 -2.51 19.16
N LEU A 163 -7.08 -2.90 18.44
CA LEU A 163 -7.31 -2.44 17.09
C LEU A 163 -7.82 -0.99 17.11
N VAL A 164 -7.15 -0.15 16.34
CA VAL A 164 -7.62 1.20 16.01
C VAL A 164 -7.97 1.19 14.53
N GLU A 165 -9.21 1.46 14.21
CA GLU A 165 -9.73 1.50 12.84
C GLU A 165 -10.73 2.64 12.66
N ALA A 166 -10.89 3.10 11.42
CA ALA A 166 -11.87 4.11 11.06
C ALA A 166 -12.95 3.53 10.17
N LYS A 167 -14.00 4.33 9.97
CA LYS A 167 -15.02 4.04 8.97
C LYS A 167 -14.39 4.01 7.57
N ILE A 168 -14.85 3.05 6.76
CA ILE A 168 -14.49 2.97 5.34
C ILE A 168 -15.21 4.07 4.58
N GLU A 169 -14.46 4.83 3.80
CA GLU A 169 -14.97 5.83 2.87
C GLU A 169 -14.50 5.50 1.45
N ARG A 170 -15.31 5.86 0.46
CA ARG A 170 -15.00 5.67 -0.96
C ARG A 170 -14.93 7.02 -1.67
N ILE A 171 -14.06 7.12 -2.66
CA ILE A 171 -14.02 8.26 -3.58
C ILE A 171 -15.26 8.19 -4.46
N LYS A 172 -16.13 9.19 -4.34
CA LYS A 172 -17.43 9.18 -5.03
C LYS A 172 -17.31 9.47 -6.53
N ASP A 173 -16.39 10.35 -6.89
CA ASP A 173 -16.10 10.66 -8.29
C ASP A 173 -14.73 10.05 -8.68
N VAL A 174 -14.78 8.98 -9.45
CA VAL A 174 -13.57 8.30 -9.93
C VAL A 174 -12.68 9.19 -10.82
N ASN A 175 -13.23 10.29 -11.37
CA ASN A 175 -12.44 11.26 -12.13
C ASN A 175 -11.46 12.06 -11.24
N GLU A 176 -11.64 12.03 -9.93
CA GLU A 176 -10.67 12.60 -9.00
C GLU A 176 -9.35 11.83 -9.00
N ILE A 177 -9.37 10.55 -9.40
CA ILE A 177 -8.20 9.68 -9.43
C ILE A 177 -7.53 9.82 -10.79
N PRO A 178 -6.30 10.36 -10.88
CA PRO A 178 -5.60 10.50 -12.15
C PRO A 178 -5.30 9.12 -12.76
N SER A 179 -5.50 8.99 -14.06
CA SER A 179 -5.12 7.77 -14.77
C SER A 179 -3.58 7.57 -14.67
N PRO A 180 -3.11 6.43 -14.17
CA PRO A 180 -1.68 6.15 -14.09
C PRO A 180 -1.02 6.01 -15.47
N TYR A 181 -1.80 5.69 -16.50
CA TYR A 181 -1.36 5.68 -17.89
C TYR A 181 -1.11 7.10 -18.43
N LEU A 182 -2.05 8.01 -18.19
CA LEU A 182 -1.95 9.38 -18.72
C LEU A 182 -0.98 10.26 -17.93
N THR A 183 -0.67 9.90 -16.69
CA THR A 183 0.30 10.61 -15.85
C THR A 183 1.73 10.11 -15.99
N GLY A 184 1.98 9.13 -16.86
CA GLY A 184 3.30 8.52 -17.04
C GLY A 184 3.75 7.62 -15.88
N THR A 185 2.88 7.38 -14.91
CA THR A 185 3.23 6.56 -13.72
C THR A 185 3.54 5.11 -14.08
N LEU A 186 3.01 4.62 -15.21
CA LEU A 186 3.20 3.25 -15.70
C LEU A 186 4.19 3.14 -16.88
N ASP A 187 4.81 4.23 -17.34
CA ASP A 187 5.64 4.22 -18.57
C ASP A 187 6.77 3.20 -18.55
N GLU A 188 7.43 3.04 -17.39
CA GLU A 188 8.54 2.09 -17.26
C GLU A 188 8.09 0.63 -17.36
N PHE A 189 6.83 0.34 -17.02
CA PHE A 189 6.31 -1.02 -17.04
C PHE A 189 6.03 -1.53 -18.46
N PHE A 190 5.85 -0.65 -19.45
CA PHE A 190 5.75 -1.04 -20.85
C PHE A 190 7.06 -1.61 -21.42
N LYS A 191 8.17 -1.40 -20.75
CA LYS A 191 9.48 -1.97 -21.15
C LYS A 191 9.71 -3.37 -20.54
N LEU A 192 8.77 -3.85 -19.75
CA LEU A 192 8.85 -5.13 -19.05
C LEU A 192 7.92 -6.15 -19.68
N PRO A 193 8.17 -7.45 -19.52
CA PRO A 193 7.30 -8.51 -20.02
C PRO A 193 6.04 -8.63 -19.14
N LEU A 194 5.26 -7.56 -19.08
CA LEU A 194 4.04 -7.46 -18.27
C LEU A 194 2.85 -7.15 -19.16
N ILE A 195 1.69 -7.64 -18.77
CA ILE A 195 0.40 -7.44 -19.45
C ILE A 195 -0.26 -6.18 -18.88
N PRO A 196 -0.54 -5.16 -19.71
CA PRO A 196 -1.31 -3.99 -19.29
C PRO A 196 -2.71 -4.39 -18.82
N MET A 197 -3.17 -3.75 -17.72
CA MET A 197 -4.51 -3.92 -17.18
C MET A 197 -5.25 -2.60 -17.19
N VAL A 198 -6.56 -2.64 -17.40
CA VAL A 198 -7.46 -1.50 -17.27
C VAL A 198 -8.61 -1.87 -16.34
N GLU A 199 -9.03 -0.92 -15.53
CA GLU A 199 -10.22 -1.02 -14.69
C GLU A 199 -11.36 -0.25 -15.35
N THR A 200 -12.44 -0.94 -15.69
CA THR A 200 -13.61 -0.35 -16.37
C THR A 200 -14.73 0.01 -15.41
N THR A 201 -14.74 -0.56 -14.21
CA THR A 201 -15.76 -0.35 -13.17
C THR A 201 -15.12 -0.51 -11.80
N ARG A 202 -15.62 0.24 -10.80
CA ARG A 202 -15.28 0.07 -9.38
C ARG A 202 -16.49 -0.40 -8.60
N GLY A 203 -16.29 -1.46 -7.81
CA GLY A 203 -17.32 -2.10 -7.02
C GLY A 203 -18.19 -3.02 -7.85
N CYS A 204 -19.06 -3.72 -7.18
CA CYS A 204 -20.01 -4.67 -7.75
C CYS A 204 -21.41 -4.30 -7.28
N PRO A 205 -22.43 -4.31 -8.16
CA PRO A 205 -23.81 -4.03 -7.78
C PRO A 205 -24.49 -5.19 -7.06
N PHE A 206 -23.82 -6.36 -6.96
CA PHE A 206 -24.38 -7.56 -6.35
C PHE A 206 -23.84 -7.75 -4.92
N ALA A 207 -24.72 -8.14 -4.00
CA ALA A 207 -24.39 -8.46 -2.61
C ALA A 207 -24.33 -9.99 -2.41
N CYS A 208 -23.39 -10.67 -3.06
CA CYS A 208 -23.22 -12.11 -2.94
C CYS A 208 -22.70 -12.48 -1.53
N THR A 209 -23.34 -13.45 -0.89
CA THR A 209 -23.03 -13.83 0.52
C THR A 209 -21.62 -14.42 0.72
N PHE A 210 -20.94 -14.80 -0.33
CA PHE A 210 -19.57 -15.36 -0.33
C PHE A 210 -18.50 -14.37 -0.80
N CYS A 211 -18.90 -13.15 -1.19
CA CYS A 211 -18.00 -12.15 -1.79
C CYS A 211 -17.71 -11.03 -0.81
N ALA A 212 -16.43 -10.63 -0.72
CA ALA A 212 -16.01 -9.51 0.12
C ALA A 212 -16.15 -8.13 -0.55
N ASP A 213 -16.47 -8.11 -1.87
CA ASP A 213 -16.57 -6.88 -2.68
C ASP A 213 -18.01 -6.36 -2.82
N GLY A 214 -18.97 -7.02 -2.22
CA GLY A 214 -20.40 -6.68 -2.28
C GLY A 214 -20.86 -5.68 -1.24
#